data_807ae7a2917ccf0e73dc5e3ae9580cc7
#
_entry.id   807ae7a2917ccf0e73dc5e3ae9580cc7
#
_cell.length_a   1.000
_cell.length_b   1.000
_cell.length_c   1.000
_cell.angle_alpha   90.00
_cell.angle_beta   90.00
_cell.angle_gamma   90.00
#
_symmetry.space_group_name_H-M   'P 1'
#
loop_
_entity.id
_entity.type
_entity.pdbx_description
1 polymer ?
#
loop_
_entity_poly.entity_id
_entity_poly.type
_entity_poly.pdbx_seq_one_letter_code
_entity_poly.pdbx_strand_id
1 'polypeptide(L)'
;RDYSEREKSRKIGVVLTDKTQAGGLTVYELVSLGRQPHTGFWGRLNREDHKLVEEALTAVGISHKAANYVAELSDGERQKVMIAKALVQECPLILLDEPTAFLDVVSRIEIMTLLHTIAREQHKTILLSTHDIDQALIQADRLWLLAPGKGLQCGVTEDIVFNDGLDYLFDHRKICFDRRRGGYFPIVQDYQEVVVRTGDP
;
A
#
# COMPACT_ATOMS: atom_id res chain seq x y z
N ARG A 1 1.37 21.16 -18.17
CA ARG A 1 -0.03 21.60 -18.18
C ARG A 1 -0.44 21.76 -16.73
N ASP A 2 -0.76 22.97 -16.32
CA ASP A 2 -1.12 23.27 -14.93
C ASP A 2 -2.59 22.89 -14.72
N TYR A 3 -2.79 21.84 -13.93
CA TYR A 3 -4.11 21.43 -13.45
C TYR A 3 -4.47 22.22 -12.18
N SER A 4 -5.72 22.64 -12.07
CA SER A 4 -6.26 23.16 -10.81
C SER A 4 -6.26 22.06 -9.72
N GLU A 5 -6.30 22.44 -8.45
CA GLU A 5 -6.34 21.45 -7.34
C GLU A 5 -7.54 20.50 -7.45
N ARG A 6 -8.68 21.01 -7.93
CA ARG A 6 -9.88 20.20 -8.16
C ARG A 6 -9.70 19.21 -9.33
N GLU A 7 -9.00 19.57 -10.37
CA GLU A 7 -8.67 18.65 -11.48
C GLU A 7 -7.67 17.59 -11.05
N LYS A 8 -6.67 17.97 -10.26
CA LYS A 8 -5.70 17.02 -9.68
C LYS A 8 -6.41 16.00 -8.80
N SER A 9 -7.29 16.46 -7.89
CA SER A 9 -8.02 15.57 -6.97
C SER A 9 -9.01 14.64 -7.65
N ARG A 10 -9.39 14.87 -8.90
CA ARG A 10 -10.16 13.94 -9.74
C ARG A 10 -9.30 12.95 -10.51
N LYS A 11 -7.99 13.15 -10.54
CA LYS A 11 -7.05 12.26 -11.25
C LYS A 11 -6.24 11.40 -10.32
N ILE A 12 -5.95 11.89 -9.11
CA ILE A 12 -5.05 11.26 -8.18
C ILE A 12 -5.70 11.24 -6.80
N GLY A 13 -5.93 10.05 -6.27
CA GLY A 13 -6.25 9.82 -4.87
C GLY A 13 -4.96 9.61 -4.08
N VAL A 14 -4.90 10.11 -2.84
CA VAL A 14 -3.70 9.97 -1.99
C VAL A 14 -4.11 9.43 -0.63
N VAL A 15 -3.39 8.41 -0.18
CA VAL A 15 -3.49 7.83 1.17
C VAL A 15 -2.12 7.97 1.83
N LEU A 16 -2.05 8.77 2.89
CA LEU A 16 -0.81 9.02 3.64
C LEU A 16 -0.74 8.13 4.89
N THR A 17 0.47 7.88 5.35
CA THR A 17 0.76 7.11 6.56
C THR A 17 0.31 7.84 7.84
N ASP A 18 0.13 9.16 7.79
CA ASP A 18 -0.24 9.96 8.96
C ASP A 18 -1.58 9.53 9.55
N LYS A 19 -1.61 9.37 10.87
CA LYS A 19 -2.84 9.10 11.61
C LYS A 19 -3.76 10.31 11.49
N THR A 20 -4.69 10.25 10.54
CA THR A 20 -5.71 11.28 10.39
C THR A 20 -6.47 11.44 11.71
N GLN A 21 -6.43 12.63 12.33
CA GLN A 21 -7.16 12.95 13.54
C GLN A 21 -8.67 13.12 13.25
N ALA A 22 -9.28 12.07 12.72
CA ALA A 22 -10.69 12.04 12.37
C ALA A 22 -11.56 11.36 13.45
N GLY A 23 -11.09 11.36 14.71
CA GLY A 23 -11.72 10.61 15.81
C GLY A 23 -13.18 10.96 16.09
N GLY A 24 -13.61 12.15 15.72
CA GLY A 24 -15.00 12.60 15.87
C GLY A 24 -15.94 12.25 14.70
N LEU A 25 -15.43 11.62 13.64
CA LEU A 25 -16.22 11.21 12.48
C LEU A 25 -16.54 9.72 12.53
N THR A 26 -17.72 9.35 12.04
CA THR A 26 -18.02 7.96 11.71
C THR A 26 -17.25 7.53 10.46
N VAL A 27 -17.14 6.21 10.28
CA VAL A 27 -16.54 5.61 9.07
C VAL A 27 -17.23 6.13 7.82
N TYR A 28 -18.57 6.15 7.81
CA TYR A 28 -19.35 6.64 6.68
C TYR A 28 -19.06 8.11 6.37
N GLU A 29 -19.00 8.97 7.38
CA GLU A 29 -18.71 10.40 7.21
C GLU A 29 -17.29 10.60 6.67
N LEU A 30 -16.29 9.89 7.20
CA LEU A 30 -14.91 10.02 6.71
C LEU A 30 -14.77 9.59 5.25
N VAL A 31 -15.39 8.48 4.85
CA VAL A 31 -15.36 8.00 3.45
C VAL A 31 -16.09 9.00 2.56
N SER A 32 -17.22 9.55 3.02
CA SER A 32 -18.01 10.56 2.29
C SER A 32 -17.21 11.82 1.94
N LEU A 33 -16.23 12.21 2.77
CA LEU A 33 -15.32 13.33 2.45
C LEU A 33 -14.53 13.11 1.16
N GLY A 34 -14.31 11.86 0.74
CA GLY A 34 -13.68 11.54 -0.53
C GLY A 34 -14.46 12.03 -1.75
N ARG A 35 -15.77 12.36 -1.60
CA ARG A 35 -16.60 12.90 -2.68
C ARG A 35 -16.46 14.43 -2.87
N GLN A 36 -15.72 15.14 -2.01
CA GLN A 36 -15.56 16.61 -2.09
C GLN A 36 -15.17 17.11 -3.49
N PRO A 37 -14.28 16.47 -4.28
CA PRO A 37 -13.97 16.93 -5.62
C PRO A 37 -15.15 16.92 -6.59
N HIS A 38 -16.19 16.14 -6.29
CA HIS A 38 -17.38 15.93 -7.14
C HIS A 38 -18.59 16.71 -6.65
N THR A 39 -18.62 17.13 -5.38
CA THR A 39 -19.72 17.89 -4.81
C THR A 39 -19.62 19.39 -5.15
N GLY A 40 -20.75 20.11 -5.05
CA GLY A 40 -20.81 21.56 -5.17
C GLY A 40 -20.25 22.30 -3.95
N PHE A 41 -20.37 23.63 -3.94
CA PHE A 41 -19.87 24.51 -2.86
C PHE A 41 -20.33 24.10 -1.45
N TRP A 42 -21.54 23.58 -1.32
CA TRP A 42 -22.13 23.17 -0.05
C TRP A 42 -21.75 21.75 0.40
N GLY A 43 -20.96 21.02 -0.39
CA GLY A 43 -20.52 19.66 -0.02
C GLY A 43 -21.65 18.62 0.11
N ARG A 44 -22.86 18.92 -0.39
CA ARG A 44 -24.00 18.01 -0.26
C ARG A 44 -23.84 16.82 -1.20
N LEU A 45 -23.98 15.61 -0.62
CA LEU A 45 -24.00 14.36 -1.36
C LEU A 45 -25.36 14.17 -2.04
N ASN A 46 -25.35 13.72 -3.27
CA ASN A 46 -26.52 13.26 -3.99
C ASN A 46 -26.73 11.74 -3.80
N ARG A 47 -27.79 11.19 -4.39
CA ARG A 47 -28.08 9.75 -4.27
C ARG A 47 -26.98 8.85 -4.83
N GLU A 48 -26.33 9.25 -5.91
CA GLU A 48 -25.22 8.50 -6.52
C GLU A 48 -23.98 8.53 -5.62
N ASP A 49 -23.67 9.68 -5.01
CA ASP A 49 -22.56 9.78 -4.05
C ASP A 49 -22.76 8.83 -2.86
N HIS A 50 -23.96 8.73 -2.32
CA HIS A 50 -24.27 7.80 -1.23
C HIS A 50 -24.04 6.35 -1.64
N LYS A 51 -24.49 5.96 -2.85
CA LYS A 51 -24.29 4.64 -3.41
C LYS A 51 -22.80 4.31 -3.57
N LEU A 52 -22.00 5.23 -4.09
CA LEU A 52 -20.55 5.07 -4.24
C LEU A 52 -19.83 4.89 -2.89
N VAL A 53 -20.28 5.58 -1.84
CA VAL A 53 -19.76 5.40 -0.48
C VAL A 53 -20.06 3.98 0.03
N GLU A 54 -21.28 3.47 -0.14
CA GLU A 54 -21.69 2.13 0.27
C GLU A 54 -20.91 1.05 -0.51
N GLU A 55 -20.74 1.23 -1.82
CA GLU A 55 -19.96 0.34 -2.68
C GLU A 55 -18.49 0.31 -2.26
N ALA A 56 -17.89 1.46 -1.95
CA ALA A 56 -16.51 1.52 -1.49
C ALA A 56 -16.31 0.83 -0.13
N LEU A 57 -17.24 1.04 0.82
CA LEU A 57 -17.21 0.35 2.12
C LEU A 57 -17.34 -1.17 1.96
N THR A 58 -18.14 -1.60 1.00
CA THR A 58 -18.31 -3.02 0.67
C THR A 58 -17.04 -3.59 0.04
N ALA A 59 -16.45 -2.88 -0.90
CA ALA A 59 -15.23 -3.29 -1.59
C ALA A 59 -14.04 -3.51 -0.64
N VAL A 60 -13.95 -2.70 0.43
CA VAL A 60 -12.89 -2.88 1.45
C VAL A 60 -13.33 -3.78 2.63
N GLY A 61 -14.54 -4.31 2.61
CA GLY A 61 -15.05 -5.26 3.63
C GLY A 61 -15.36 -4.65 4.99
N ILE A 62 -15.72 -3.34 5.07
CA ILE A 62 -15.94 -2.65 6.35
C ILE A 62 -17.34 -2.05 6.50
N SER A 63 -18.30 -2.41 5.66
CA SER A 63 -19.68 -1.89 5.68
C SER A 63 -20.37 -2.05 7.03
N HIS A 64 -20.07 -3.13 7.75
CA HIS A 64 -20.65 -3.43 9.08
C HIS A 64 -20.23 -2.42 10.15
N LYS A 65 -19.21 -1.61 9.91
CA LYS A 65 -18.72 -0.56 10.82
C LYS A 65 -19.02 0.86 10.35
N ALA A 66 -19.87 1.03 9.32
CA ALA A 66 -20.16 2.34 8.74
C ALA A 66 -20.61 3.40 9.76
N ALA A 67 -21.34 3.01 10.79
CA ALA A 67 -21.82 3.89 11.86
C ALA A 67 -20.85 4.03 13.05
N ASN A 68 -19.76 3.24 13.13
CA ASN A 68 -18.78 3.33 14.20
C ASN A 68 -17.93 4.58 14.04
N TYR A 69 -17.40 5.10 15.16
CA TYR A 69 -16.42 6.17 15.12
C TYR A 69 -15.05 5.64 14.66
N VAL A 70 -14.35 6.43 13.88
CA VAL A 70 -13.00 6.09 13.37
C VAL A 70 -12.01 5.84 14.52
N ALA A 71 -12.19 6.50 15.66
CA ALA A 71 -11.36 6.31 16.84
C ALA A 71 -11.45 4.89 17.45
N GLU A 72 -12.55 4.16 17.18
CA GLU A 72 -12.81 2.82 17.72
C GLU A 72 -12.19 1.70 16.86
N LEU A 73 -11.63 2.05 15.71
CA LEU A 73 -11.11 1.09 14.75
C LEU A 73 -9.69 0.64 15.11
N SER A 74 -9.40 -0.62 14.80
CA SER A 74 -8.02 -1.11 14.73
C SER A 74 -7.24 -0.39 13.61
N ASP A 75 -5.90 -0.45 13.63
CA ASP A 75 -5.09 0.19 12.59
C ASP A 75 -5.37 -0.39 11.19
N GLY A 76 -5.57 -1.72 11.07
CA GLY A 76 -5.96 -2.36 9.80
C GLY A 76 -7.34 -1.93 9.29
N GLU A 77 -8.34 -1.82 10.19
CA GLU A 77 -9.67 -1.31 9.83
C GLU A 77 -9.62 0.16 9.42
N ARG A 78 -8.83 0.97 10.13
CA ARG A 78 -8.62 2.38 9.78
C ARG A 78 -7.98 2.51 8.41
N GLN A 79 -7.00 1.66 8.08
CA GLN A 79 -6.37 1.63 6.77
C GLN A 79 -7.39 1.29 5.66
N LYS A 80 -8.27 0.31 5.88
CA LYS A 80 -9.38 -0.02 4.96
C LYS A 80 -10.29 1.19 4.73
N VAL A 81 -10.62 1.96 5.76
CA VAL A 81 -11.42 3.20 5.64
C VAL A 81 -10.71 4.26 4.82
N MET A 82 -9.40 4.44 4.99
CA MET A 82 -8.61 5.41 4.21
C MET A 82 -8.54 5.00 2.72
N ILE A 83 -8.43 3.71 2.44
CA ILE A 83 -8.52 3.18 1.07
C ILE A 83 -9.92 3.43 0.49
N ALA A 84 -11.00 3.14 1.24
CA ALA A 84 -12.37 3.43 0.79
C ALA A 84 -12.57 4.90 0.47
N LYS A 85 -12.05 5.81 1.30
CA LYS A 85 -12.07 7.25 1.05
C LYS A 85 -11.37 7.63 -0.26
N ALA A 86 -10.27 6.98 -0.61
CA ALA A 86 -9.60 7.20 -1.90
C ALA A 86 -10.39 6.59 -3.08
N LEU A 87 -11.09 5.47 -2.87
CA LEU A 87 -11.91 4.83 -3.90
C LEU A 87 -13.09 5.70 -4.35
N VAL A 88 -13.80 6.32 -3.41
CA VAL A 88 -14.96 7.18 -3.73
C VAL A 88 -14.59 8.45 -4.49
N GLN A 89 -13.31 8.83 -4.56
CA GLN A 89 -12.84 9.89 -5.43
C GLN A 89 -12.92 9.53 -6.92
N GLU A 90 -13.11 8.25 -7.25
CA GLU A 90 -13.14 7.71 -8.62
C GLU A 90 -11.90 8.08 -9.45
N CYS A 91 -10.76 8.28 -8.80
CA CYS A 91 -9.50 8.58 -9.49
C CYS A 91 -8.96 7.37 -10.23
N PRO A 92 -8.37 7.54 -11.43
CA PRO A 92 -7.69 6.46 -12.15
C PRO A 92 -6.38 6.02 -11.49
N LEU A 93 -5.73 6.91 -10.72
CA LEU A 93 -4.48 6.66 -10.00
C LEU A 93 -4.68 6.85 -8.50
N ILE A 94 -4.24 5.88 -7.70
CA ILE A 94 -4.18 5.97 -6.25
C ILE A 94 -2.72 5.85 -5.81
N LEU A 95 -2.25 6.85 -5.07
CA LEU A 95 -0.94 6.86 -4.44
C LEU A 95 -1.10 6.52 -2.95
N LEU A 96 -0.32 5.55 -2.46
CA LEU A 96 -0.33 5.19 -1.05
C LEU A 96 1.10 5.29 -0.50
N ASP A 97 1.23 5.99 0.61
CA ASP A 97 2.49 6.08 1.31
C ASP A 97 2.51 5.08 2.46
N GLU A 98 3.36 4.05 2.33
CA GLU A 98 3.54 2.97 3.31
C GLU A 98 2.22 2.40 3.88
N PRO A 99 1.28 1.92 3.04
CA PRO A 99 -0.07 1.56 3.47
C PRO A 99 -0.13 0.39 4.47
N THR A 100 0.96 -0.31 4.68
CA THR A 100 1.08 -1.44 5.60
C THR A 100 1.92 -1.14 6.84
N ALA A 101 2.38 0.12 7.01
CA ALA A 101 3.13 0.53 8.18
C ALA A 101 2.29 0.33 9.46
N PHE A 102 2.93 -0.14 10.53
CA PHE A 102 2.34 -0.40 11.84
C PHE A 102 1.25 -1.48 11.89
N LEU A 103 1.01 -2.21 10.80
CA LEU A 103 0.08 -3.32 10.77
C LEU A 103 0.75 -4.64 11.20
N ASP A 104 -0.02 -5.50 11.85
CA ASP A 104 0.38 -6.89 12.07
C ASP A 104 0.47 -7.65 10.73
N VAL A 105 1.09 -8.84 10.77
CA VAL A 105 1.36 -9.63 9.54
C VAL A 105 0.08 -9.97 8.78
N VAL A 106 -1.01 -10.31 9.48
CA VAL A 106 -2.27 -10.71 8.85
C VAL A 106 -2.92 -9.50 8.17
N SER A 107 -3.06 -8.39 8.89
CA SER A 107 -3.61 -7.14 8.36
C SER A 107 -2.81 -6.61 7.16
N ARG A 108 -1.47 -6.76 7.19
CA ARG A 108 -0.59 -6.38 6.09
C ARG A 108 -0.89 -7.16 4.82
N ILE A 109 -0.99 -8.50 4.94
CA ILE A 109 -1.33 -9.37 3.80
C ILE A 109 -2.72 -9.03 3.26
N GLU A 110 -3.71 -8.82 4.15
CA GLU A 110 -5.06 -8.44 3.75
C GLU A 110 -5.10 -7.13 2.97
N ILE A 111 -4.40 -6.09 3.44
CA ILE A 111 -4.36 -4.78 2.75
C ILE A 111 -3.70 -4.91 1.37
N MET A 112 -2.58 -5.61 1.27
CA MET A 112 -1.90 -5.79 -0.01
C MET A 112 -2.76 -6.59 -1.00
N THR A 113 -3.42 -7.66 -0.55
CA THR A 113 -4.35 -8.45 -1.36
C THR A 113 -5.55 -7.60 -1.81
N LEU A 114 -6.10 -6.78 -0.91
CA LEU A 114 -7.18 -5.85 -1.22
C LEU A 114 -6.78 -4.85 -2.32
N LEU A 115 -5.60 -4.23 -2.19
CA LEU A 115 -5.10 -3.27 -3.18
C LEU A 115 -4.90 -3.93 -4.55
N HIS A 116 -4.35 -5.14 -4.58
CA HIS A 116 -4.20 -5.91 -5.83
C HIS A 116 -5.56 -6.22 -6.48
N THR A 117 -6.55 -6.66 -5.70
CA THR A 117 -7.91 -6.93 -6.17
C THR A 117 -8.55 -5.67 -6.75
N ILE A 118 -8.46 -4.53 -6.05
CA ILE A 118 -8.98 -3.24 -6.50
C ILE A 118 -8.32 -2.81 -7.82
N ALA A 119 -7.00 -2.96 -7.94
CA ALA A 119 -6.28 -2.61 -9.17
C ALA A 119 -6.82 -3.38 -10.37
N ARG A 120 -7.04 -4.69 -10.22
CA ARG A 120 -7.51 -5.57 -11.30
C ARG A 120 -8.98 -5.40 -11.62
N GLU A 121 -9.85 -5.44 -10.61
CA GLU A 121 -11.30 -5.44 -10.82
C GLU A 121 -11.86 -4.07 -11.19
N GLN A 122 -11.29 -3.00 -10.65
CA GLN A 122 -11.72 -1.63 -10.92
C GLN A 122 -10.85 -0.91 -11.95
N HIS A 123 -9.89 -1.60 -12.58
CA HIS A 123 -8.99 -1.04 -13.60
C HIS A 123 -8.28 0.24 -13.13
N LYS A 124 -7.86 0.27 -11.87
CA LYS A 124 -7.14 1.40 -11.28
C LYS A 124 -5.64 1.16 -11.29
N THR A 125 -4.88 2.23 -11.49
CA THR A 125 -3.44 2.20 -11.24
C THR A 125 -3.19 2.48 -9.77
N ILE A 126 -2.49 1.57 -9.08
CA ILE A 126 -2.08 1.74 -7.70
C ILE A 126 -0.56 1.85 -7.66
N LEU A 127 -0.06 2.93 -7.09
CA LEU A 127 1.35 3.12 -6.80
C LEU A 127 1.51 3.30 -5.29
N LEU A 128 2.32 2.45 -4.68
CA LEU A 128 2.58 2.52 -3.25
C LEU A 128 4.09 2.57 -2.95
N SER A 129 4.46 3.29 -1.90
CA SER A 129 5.77 3.17 -1.29
C SER A 129 5.75 2.07 -0.25
N THR A 130 6.83 1.29 -0.14
CA THR A 130 7.00 0.30 0.91
C THR A 130 8.46 -0.01 1.15
N HIS A 131 8.81 -0.37 2.37
CA HIS A 131 10.09 -0.96 2.74
C HIS A 131 9.99 -2.50 2.89
N ASP A 132 8.80 -3.08 2.74
CA ASP A 132 8.55 -4.52 2.75
C ASP A 132 8.77 -5.09 1.35
N ILE A 133 10.02 -5.45 1.07
CA ILE A 133 10.42 -5.94 -0.25
C ILE A 133 9.77 -7.28 -0.56
N ASP A 134 9.63 -8.16 0.43
CA ASP A 134 9.05 -9.48 0.23
C ASP A 134 7.60 -9.39 -0.26
N GLN A 135 6.81 -8.51 0.35
CA GLN A 135 5.44 -8.26 -0.11
C GLN A 135 5.39 -7.61 -1.50
N ALA A 136 6.31 -6.68 -1.78
CA ALA A 136 6.39 -6.06 -3.09
C ALA A 136 6.70 -7.09 -4.19
N LEU A 137 7.63 -8.02 -3.94
CA LEU A 137 8.01 -9.08 -4.89
C LEU A 137 6.86 -10.06 -5.17
N ILE A 138 6.01 -10.32 -4.18
CA ILE A 138 4.90 -11.27 -4.33
C ILE A 138 3.71 -10.66 -5.08
N GLN A 139 3.46 -9.36 -4.92
CA GLN A 139 2.19 -8.77 -5.32
C GLN A 139 2.28 -7.64 -6.34
N ALA A 140 3.46 -7.04 -6.56
CA ALA A 140 3.58 -5.94 -7.49
C ALA A 140 3.85 -6.44 -8.93
N ASP A 141 3.09 -5.96 -9.91
CA ASP A 141 3.36 -6.20 -11.33
C ASP A 141 4.66 -5.51 -11.79
N ARG A 142 4.98 -4.37 -11.19
CA ARG A 142 6.16 -3.56 -11.52
C ARG A 142 6.79 -2.97 -10.26
N LEU A 143 8.11 -2.89 -10.26
CA LEU A 143 8.89 -2.28 -9.19
C LEU A 143 9.56 -1.00 -9.66
N TRP A 144 9.61 -0.03 -8.75
CA TRP A 144 10.40 1.18 -8.85
C TRP A 144 11.39 1.19 -7.69
N LEU A 145 12.68 0.99 -8.01
CA LEU A 145 13.74 0.90 -7.02
C LEU A 145 14.44 2.25 -6.89
N LEU A 146 14.44 2.80 -5.68
CA LEU A 146 15.11 4.02 -5.32
C LEU A 146 16.26 3.73 -4.35
N ALA A 147 17.46 4.13 -4.70
CA ALA A 147 18.63 4.04 -3.81
C ALA A 147 19.34 5.39 -3.71
N PRO A 148 19.86 5.77 -2.53
CA PRO A 148 20.58 7.03 -2.34
C PRO A 148 21.76 7.16 -3.31
N GLY A 149 21.85 8.31 -3.98
CA GLY A 149 22.95 8.58 -4.94
C GLY A 149 22.87 7.84 -6.27
N LYS A 150 21.84 7.02 -6.46
CA LYS A 150 21.55 6.31 -7.72
C LYS A 150 20.23 6.85 -8.30
N GLY A 151 20.00 6.71 -9.57
CA GLY A 151 18.75 7.12 -10.21
C GLY A 151 17.56 6.23 -9.82
N LEU A 152 16.46 6.36 -10.54
CA LEU A 152 15.31 5.45 -10.46
C LEU A 152 15.55 4.27 -11.43
N GLN A 153 15.49 3.05 -10.92
CA GLN A 153 15.39 1.84 -11.73
C GLN A 153 13.95 1.32 -11.68
N CYS A 154 13.38 1.01 -12.83
CA CYS A 154 12.01 0.47 -12.89
C CYS A 154 11.91 -0.67 -13.91
N GLY A 155 11.05 -1.63 -13.63
CA GLY A 155 10.83 -2.79 -14.50
C GLY A 155 9.66 -3.65 -14.05
N VAL A 156 9.37 -4.69 -14.82
CA VAL A 156 8.52 -5.79 -14.40
C VAL A 156 9.20 -6.52 -13.26
N THR A 157 8.43 -6.95 -12.26
CA THR A 157 8.99 -7.53 -11.02
C THR A 157 9.89 -8.73 -11.32
N GLU A 158 9.45 -9.63 -12.17
CA GLU A 158 10.22 -10.81 -12.57
C GLU A 158 11.53 -10.45 -13.27
N ASP A 159 11.50 -9.48 -14.18
CA ASP A 159 12.69 -9.03 -14.89
C ASP A 159 13.74 -8.43 -13.95
N ILE A 160 13.28 -7.65 -12.95
CA ILE A 160 14.16 -7.08 -11.92
C ILE A 160 14.81 -8.18 -11.08
N VAL A 161 14.06 -9.20 -10.69
CA VAL A 161 14.57 -10.34 -9.92
C VAL A 161 15.54 -11.16 -10.75
N PHE A 162 15.23 -11.45 -12.02
CA PHE A 162 16.08 -12.27 -12.89
C PHE A 162 17.39 -11.58 -13.30
N ASN A 163 17.40 -10.26 -13.39
CA ASN A 163 18.57 -9.47 -13.80
C ASN A 163 19.38 -8.90 -12.62
N ASP A 164 19.28 -9.48 -11.43
CA ASP A 164 19.97 -9.01 -10.21
C ASP A 164 19.69 -7.53 -9.87
N GLY A 165 18.56 -7.00 -10.36
CA GLY A 165 18.19 -5.60 -10.15
C GLY A 165 17.98 -5.23 -8.67
N LEU A 166 17.70 -6.21 -7.81
CA LEU A 166 17.55 -5.99 -6.38
C LEU A 166 18.88 -5.65 -5.68
N ASP A 167 20.01 -6.07 -6.23
CA ASP A 167 21.34 -5.71 -5.70
C ASP A 167 21.59 -4.21 -5.80
N TYR A 168 20.84 -3.52 -6.69
CA TYR A 168 20.84 -2.07 -6.78
C TYR A 168 20.51 -1.36 -5.45
N LEU A 169 19.66 -1.96 -4.61
CA LEU A 169 19.27 -1.41 -3.30
C LEU A 169 20.36 -1.59 -2.24
N PHE A 170 21.21 -2.62 -2.38
CA PHE A 170 22.12 -3.09 -1.34
C PHE A 170 23.60 -2.93 -1.70
N ASP A 171 23.92 -2.23 -2.79
CA ASP A 171 25.28 -1.93 -3.18
C ASP A 171 26.07 -1.38 -1.97
N HIS A 172 27.27 -1.95 -1.72
CA HIS A 172 28.11 -1.69 -0.55
C HIS A 172 27.63 -2.23 0.80
N ARG A 173 26.47 -2.89 0.89
CA ARG A 173 26.07 -3.64 2.07
C ARG A 173 26.43 -5.11 1.87
N LYS A 174 26.90 -5.77 2.92
CA LYS A 174 27.18 -7.22 2.88
C LYS A 174 25.89 -8.05 2.87
N ILE A 175 24.98 -7.73 1.96
CA ILE A 175 23.65 -8.34 1.81
C ILE A 175 23.43 -8.64 0.34
N CYS A 176 22.97 -9.84 0.02
CA CYS A 176 22.56 -10.23 -1.33
C CYS A 176 21.15 -10.84 -1.30
N PHE A 177 20.47 -10.79 -2.43
CA PHE A 177 19.20 -11.48 -2.63
C PHE A 177 19.47 -12.91 -3.11
N ASP A 178 19.05 -13.90 -2.31
CA ASP A 178 19.12 -15.32 -2.71
C ASP A 178 17.85 -15.71 -3.47
N ARG A 179 17.96 -15.87 -4.78
CA ARG A 179 16.84 -16.25 -5.66
C ARG A 179 16.24 -17.63 -5.32
N ARG A 180 17.04 -18.56 -4.78
CA ARG A 180 16.55 -19.91 -4.42
C ARG A 180 15.71 -19.90 -3.17
N ARG A 181 16.06 -19.01 -2.23
CA ARG A 181 15.37 -18.85 -0.96
C ARG A 181 14.31 -17.74 -0.99
N GLY A 182 14.32 -16.88 -2.03
CA GLY A 182 13.40 -15.79 -2.20
C GLY A 182 13.53 -14.70 -1.13
N GLY A 183 14.75 -14.43 -0.63
CA GLY A 183 14.95 -13.49 0.46
C GLY A 183 16.36 -12.89 0.51
N TYR A 184 16.56 -11.95 1.44
CA TYR A 184 17.83 -11.28 1.66
C TYR A 184 18.66 -11.96 2.73
N PHE A 185 19.94 -12.16 2.43
CA PHE A 185 20.88 -12.81 3.35
C PHE A 185 22.18 -12.01 3.45
N PRO A 186 22.82 -11.97 4.63
CA PRO A 186 24.13 -11.38 4.75
C PRO A 186 25.15 -12.18 3.94
N ILE A 187 26.03 -11.51 3.22
CA ILE A 187 27.19 -12.13 2.59
C ILE A 187 28.17 -12.47 3.72
N VAL A 188 28.15 -13.70 4.17
CA VAL A 188 29.13 -14.20 5.16
C VAL A 188 30.40 -14.57 4.40
N GLN A 189 31.41 -13.70 4.47
CA GLN A 189 32.78 -14.06 4.04
C GLN A 189 33.38 -14.94 5.16
N ASP A 190 33.59 -16.17 4.93
CA ASP A 190 34.11 -17.23 5.82
C ASP A 190 33.07 -17.94 6.68
N TYR A 191 32.58 -19.05 6.16
CA TYR A 191 32.14 -20.15 7.02
C TYR A 191 33.38 -20.80 7.63
N GLN A 192 33.77 -20.45 8.85
CA GLN A 192 34.54 -21.38 9.66
C GLN A 192 33.58 -22.52 9.99
N GLU A 193 33.87 -23.72 9.47
CA GLU A 193 33.17 -24.93 9.89
C GLU A 193 33.29 -25.07 11.42
N VAL A 194 32.20 -24.85 12.12
CA VAL A 194 32.11 -25.21 13.53
C VAL A 194 31.89 -26.71 13.58
N VAL A 195 32.97 -27.44 13.72
CA VAL A 195 32.90 -28.90 13.97
C VAL A 195 32.40 -29.08 15.39
N VAL A 196 31.10 -29.35 15.56
CA VAL A 196 30.55 -29.80 16.84
C VAL A 196 30.97 -31.25 17.03
N ARG A 197 32.01 -31.51 17.82
CA ARG A 197 32.29 -32.84 18.32
C ARG A 197 31.26 -33.18 19.39
N THR A 198 30.26 -33.96 19.04
CA THR A 198 29.46 -34.67 20.02
C THR A 198 30.37 -35.75 20.64
N GLY A 199 30.81 -35.53 21.86
CA GLY A 199 31.46 -36.58 22.62
C GLY A 199 30.40 -37.61 23.02
N ASP A 200 30.51 -38.80 22.49
CA ASP A 200 29.84 -39.95 23.05
C ASP A 200 30.56 -40.38 24.34
N PRO A 201 29.82 -40.91 25.37
CA PRO A 201 30.35 -41.26 26.69
C PRO A 201 31.29 -42.43 26.70
#